data_4aad3fc5337be059ed5822c0945cbe0a
#
_entry.id   4aad3fc5337be059ed5822c0945cbe0a
#
_cell.length_a   1.000
_cell.length_b   1.000
_cell.length_c   1.000
_cell.angle_alpha   90.00
_cell.angle_beta   90.00
_cell.angle_gamma   90.00
#
_symmetry.space_group_name_H-M   'P 1'
#
loop_
_entity.id
_entity.type
_entity.pdbx_description
1 polymer ?
#
loop_
_entity_poly.entity_id
_entity_poly.type
_entity_poly.pdbx_seq_one_letter_code
_entity_poly.pdbx_strand_id
1 'polypeptide(L)'
;ESSSAAVEETVSATTETETKSEEELHDEESVTLGDYKNLTFSAKEEEVTDAQVETRLKELCAEYPVTIEGRPAQEGDTANIDYSGTKDGEAFANGTEKGFDLKLGSGTFIDGFEDGVIGMNVGDEKDLNLKFPDNYGSADLAGQEVVFHVKLNQLKSESDSKVDDDLAKRYYNDDTATLDQLREEVRAELQAEADSQFFNAAGSELLNEVINNSEVTADPDAVDDMFNQLKSTYSSYASSYGLEFDQFLSMFLGTDEDGLRDTAENLVKQQIILNAIQAEENLSATDEQKDKLAVMNYFKNAAQMITTYGEDSAKQIFDMGAVYYYLIDNSTYVEAPETEAET
;
A
#
# COMPACT_ATOMS: atom_id res chain seq x y z
N GLU A 1 -8.64 11.80 -1.59
CA GLU A 1 -8.68 10.39 -2.00
C GLU A 1 -7.52 9.61 -1.37
N SER A 2 -7.43 9.51 -0.06
CA SER A 2 -6.41 8.69 0.62
C SER A 2 -6.75 8.45 2.10
N SER A 3 -8.01 8.27 2.43
CA SER A 3 -8.45 8.12 3.83
C SER A 3 -8.91 6.70 4.17
N SER A 4 -8.99 5.79 3.21
CA SER A 4 -9.51 4.42 3.44
C SER A 4 -8.42 3.37 3.68
N ALA A 5 -7.19 3.61 3.29
CA ALA A 5 -6.11 2.60 3.36
C ALA A 5 -5.47 2.44 4.76
N ALA A 6 -5.76 3.33 5.71
CA ALA A 6 -5.06 3.33 7.00
C ALA A 6 -5.68 2.41 8.06
N VAL A 7 -6.85 1.84 7.83
CA VAL A 7 -7.56 1.01 8.82
C VAL A 7 -7.26 -0.49 8.65
N GLU A 8 -6.82 -0.92 7.47
CA GLU A 8 -6.59 -2.34 7.17
C GLU A 8 -5.20 -2.87 7.57
N GLU A 9 -4.20 -2.01 7.80
CA GLU A 9 -2.84 -2.45 8.19
C GLU A 9 -2.67 -2.79 9.69
N THR A 10 -3.68 -2.59 10.52
CA THR A 10 -3.52 -2.67 11.99
C THR A 10 -3.59 -4.09 12.58
N VAL A 11 -3.90 -5.12 11.80
CA VAL A 11 -3.98 -6.51 12.31
C VAL A 11 -2.63 -7.23 12.29
N SER A 12 -1.57 -6.64 11.71
CA SER A 12 -0.30 -7.32 11.43
C SER A 12 0.88 -7.04 12.37
N ALA A 13 0.68 -6.39 13.52
CA ALA A 13 1.77 -6.14 14.46
C ALA A 13 1.48 -6.70 15.85
N THR A 14 1.51 -8.01 16.00
CA THR A 14 1.55 -8.64 17.32
C THR A 14 2.99 -8.91 17.74
N THR A 15 3.44 -8.11 18.68
CA THR A 15 4.59 -8.40 19.54
C THR A 15 4.19 -9.50 20.53
N GLU A 16 5.12 -10.42 20.81
CA GLU A 16 5.00 -11.49 21.79
C GLU A 16 4.31 -11.04 23.08
N THR A 17 3.09 -11.49 23.30
CA THR A 17 2.45 -11.49 24.62
C THR A 17 2.17 -12.94 24.98
N GLU A 18 2.61 -13.34 26.17
CA GLU A 18 2.44 -14.67 26.73
C GLU A 18 1.01 -15.17 26.54
N THR A 19 0.86 -16.30 25.85
CA THR A 19 -0.38 -17.06 25.73
C THR A 19 -0.88 -17.46 27.11
N LYS A 20 -1.83 -16.70 27.66
CA LYS A 20 -2.73 -17.21 28.69
C LYS A 20 -3.57 -18.32 28.04
N SER A 21 -3.67 -19.45 28.70
CA SER A 21 -4.43 -20.61 28.23
C SER A 21 -5.91 -20.26 28.06
N GLU A 22 -6.57 -20.87 27.08
CA GLU A 22 -8.02 -20.73 26.75
C GLU A 22 -8.98 -21.01 27.95
N GLU A 23 -8.49 -21.33 29.13
CA GLU A 23 -9.25 -21.63 30.35
C GLU A 23 -9.51 -20.41 31.27
N GLU A 24 -8.96 -19.21 30.97
CA GLU A 24 -9.29 -17.98 31.67
C GLU A 24 -10.15 -17.04 30.81
N LEU A 25 -11.21 -17.58 30.21
CA LEU A 25 -12.30 -16.78 29.66
C LEU A 25 -13.08 -16.19 30.83
N HIS A 26 -13.12 -14.88 30.86
CA HIS A 26 -13.70 -14.08 31.92
C HIS A 26 -15.22 -14.37 32.09
N ASP A 27 -15.68 -14.44 33.34
CA ASP A 27 -17.06 -14.75 33.73
C ASP A 27 -18.13 -13.73 33.25
N GLU A 28 -17.73 -12.68 32.52
CA GLU A 28 -18.61 -11.57 32.09
C GLU A 28 -18.88 -11.51 30.57
N GLU A 29 -18.17 -12.32 29.75
CA GLU A 29 -18.43 -12.39 28.32
C GLU A 29 -19.67 -13.21 28.01
N SER A 30 -20.57 -12.68 27.20
CA SER A 30 -21.75 -13.44 26.73
C SER A 30 -22.18 -13.04 25.33
N VAL A 31 -22.66 -14.03 24.56
CA VAL A 31 -23.23 -13.82 23.24
C VAL A 31 -24.51 -14.61 23.03
N THR A 32 -25.53 -13.93 22.51
CA THR A 32 -26.72 -14.56 21.95
C THR A 32 -26.79 -14.12 20.49
N LEU A 33 -26.42 -15.03 19.58
CA LEU A 33 -26.45 -14.76 18.14
C LEU A 33 -27.88 -14.47 17.68
N GLY A 34 -28.04 -13.38 16.95
CA GLY A 34 -29.22 -13.08 16.17
C GLY A 34 -29.22 -13.82 14.84
N ASP A 35 -30.04 -13.35 13.88
CA ASP A 35 -30.06 -13.91 12.54
C ASP A 35 -28.72 -13.59 11.82
N TYR A 36 -28.01 -14.65 11.42
CA TYR A 36 -26.76 -14.56 10.65
C TYR A 36 -26.83 -15.37 9.34
N LYS A 37 -28.02 -15.83 8.97
CA LYS A 37 -28.30 -16.52 7.69
C LYS A 37 -29.37 -15.77 6.93
N ASN A 38 -29.34 -15.88 5.61
CA ASN A 38 -30.29 -15.24 4.70
C ASN A 38 -30.29 -13.69 4.84
N LEU A 39 -29.17 -13.12 5.20
CA LEU A 39 -28.95 -11.69 5.21
C LEU A 39 -28.79 -11.16 3.78
N THR A 40 -28.64 -9.85 3.64
CA THR A 40 -28.38 -9.23 2.34
C THR A 40 -27.13 -8.37 2.41
N PHE A 41 -26.42 -8.29 1.29
CA PHE A 41 -25.26 -7.40 1.16
C PHE A 41 -25.28 -6.70 -0.21
N SER A 42 -24.63 -5.57 -0.30
CA SER A 42 -24.61 -4.70 -1.49
C SER A 42 -23.25 -4.63 -2.17
N ALA A 43 -22.21 -5.14 -1.54
CA ALA A 43 -20.88 -5.22 -2.15
C ALA A 43 -20.95 -6.07 -3.43
N LYS A 44 -20.32 -5.56 -4.51
CA LYS A 44 -20.37 -6.21 -5.81
C LYS A 44 -19.03 -6.83 -6.15
N GLU A 45 -19.05 -8.08 -6.55
CA GLU A 45 -17.89 -8.73 -7.15
C GLU A 45 -17.63 -8.15 -8.55
N GLU A 46 -16.40 -7.70 -8.81
CA GLU A 46 -16.02 -7.13 -10.09
C GLU A 46 -14.98 -7.99 -10.79
N GLU A 47 -15.24 -8.29 -12.06
CA GLU A 47 -14.24 -8.93 -12.92
C GLU A 47 -13.31 -7.89 -13.54
N VAL A 48 -12.01 -8.17 -13.50
CA VAL A 48 -10.99 -7.30 -14.08
C VAL A 48 -11.08 -7.31 -15.60
N THR A 49 -11.21 -6.13 -16.17
CA THR A 49 -11.32 -5.91 -17.62
C THR A 49 -9.96 -5.84 -18.31
N ASP A 50 -9.91 -6.14 -19.61
CA ASP A 50 -8.72 -5.94 -20.43
C ASP A 50 -8.22 -4.49 -20.38
N ALA A 51 -9.12 -3.51 -20.26
CA ALA A 51 -8.78 -2.09 -20.18
C ALA A 51 -7.99 -1.76 -18.91
N GLN A 52 -8.34 -2.36 -17.77
CA GLN A 52 -7.60 -2.18 -16.50
C GLN A 52 -6.20 -2.81 -16.61
N VAL A 53 -6.10 -4.01 -17.18
CA VAL A 53 -4.81 -4.67 -17.42
C VAL A 53 -3.90 -3.82 -18.32
N GLU A 54 -4.43 -3.31 -19.44
CA GLU A 54 -3.65 -2.45 -20.34
C GLU A 54 -3.28 -1.10 -19.68
N THR A 55 -4.10 -0.59 -18.77
CA THR A 55 -3.75 0.61 -17.99
C THR A 55 -2.59 0.33 -17.06
N ARG A 56 -2.64 -0.77 -16.30
CA ARG A 56 -1.57 -1.15 -15.38
C ARG A 56 -0.24 -1.45 -16.13
N LEU A 57 -0.32 -2.12 -17.28
CA LEU A 57 0.86 -2.35 -18.13
C LEU A 57 1.51 -1.03 -18.62
N LYS A 58 0.71 0.01 -18.89
CA LYS A 58 1.25 1.33 -19.24
C LYS A 58 1.92 2.02 -18.05
N GLU A 59 1.40 1.85 -16.85
CA GLU A 59 2.04 2.35 -15.63
C GLU A 59 3.38 1.66 -15.39
N LEU A 60 3.45 0.33 -15.60
CA LEU A 60 4.70 -0.42 -15.53
C LEU A 60 5.77 0.09 -16.51
N CYS A 61 5.39 0.69 -17.64
CA CYS A 61 6.36 1.34 -18.54
C CYS A 61 7.13 2.48 -17.86
N ALA A 62 6.48 3.23 -16.96
CA ALA A 62 7.15 4.29 -16.19
C ALA A 62 8.01 3.73 -15.05
N GLU A 63 7.54 2.66 -14.40
CA GLU A 63 8.28 1.98 -13.32
C GLU A 63 9.52 1.23 -13.85
N TYR A 64 9.43 0.71 -15.08
CA TYR A 64 10.49 -0.03 -15.77
C TYR A 64 10.94 0.68 -17.06
N PRO A 65 11.61 1.85 -16.95
CA PRO A 65 12.03 2.64 -18.10
C PRO A 65 13.06 1.89 -18.94
N VAL A 66 13.09 2.19 -20.25
CA VAL A 66 14.05 1.59 -21.18
C VAL A 66 15.38 2.34 -21.12
N THR A 67 16.49 1.59 -21.12
CA THR A 67 17.82 2.18 -21.32
C THR A 67 17.97 2.65 -22.76
N ILE A 68 18.37 3.90 -22.95
CA ILE A 68 18.53 4.52 -24.25
C ILE A 68 19.96 4.40 -24.72
N GLU A 69 20.11 3.85 -25.92
CA GLU A 69 21.36 3.84 -26.67
C GLU A 69 21.16 4.48 -28.04
N GLY A 70 22.11 5.28 -28.48
CA GLY A 70 22.18 5.79 -29.87
C GLY A 70 21.33 7.03 -30.16
N ARG A 71 20.72 7.69 -29.17
CA ARG A 71 20.19 9.04 -29.28
C ARG A 71 20.66 9.93 -28.13
N PRO A 72 20.72 11.25 -28.33
CA PRO A 72 21.03 12.19 -27.24
C PRO A 72 19.88 12.28 -26.22
N ALA A 73 20.23 12.80 -25.04
CA ALA A 73 19.32 13.11 -23.95
C ALA A 73 18.27 14.12 -24.37
N GLN A 74 17.01 13.89 -23.95
CA GLN A 74 15.86 14.73 -24.21
C GLN A 74 15.15 15.11 -22.92
N GLU A 75 14.31 16.13 -22.97
CA GLU A 75 13.41 16.47 -21.88
C GLU A 75 12.52 15.26 -21.54
N GLY A 76 12.34 14.99 -20.25
CA GLY A 76 11.59 13.84 -19.75
C GLY A 76 12.41 12.55 -19.59
N ASP A 77 13.65 12.48 -20.07
CA ASP A 77 14.54 11.37 -19.77
C ASP A 77 15.08 11.43 -18.33
N THR A 78 15.51 10.28 -17.83
CA THR A 78 16.31 10.21 -16.58
C THR A 78 17.77 9.99 -16.96
N ALA A 79 18.60 11.00 -16.69
CA ALA A 79 20.03 10.98 -16.96
C ALA A 79 20.80 10.57 -15.68
N ASN A 80 21.53 9.45 -15.71
CA ASN A 80 22.49 9.13 -14.67
C ASN A 80 23.78 9.89 -14.95
N ILE A 81 24.12 10.82 -14.04
CA ILE A 81 25.25 11.74 -14.22
C ILE A 81 26.25 11.69 -13.08
N ASP A 82 27.51 11.95 -13.40
CA ASP A 82 28.50 12.43 -12.44
C ASP A 82 28.59 13.94 -12.61
N TYR A 83 28.63 14.70 -11.54
CA TYR A 83 28.87 16.15 -11.62
C TYR A 83 29.83 16.65 -10.56
N SER A 84 30.54 17.71 -10.87
CA SER A 84 31.38 18.42 -9.93
C SER A 84 31.32 19.93 -10.20
N GLY A 85 30.91 20.69 -9.18
CA GLY A 85 30.78 22.12 -9.24
C GLY A 85 32.01 22.87 -8.65
N THR A 86 32.44 23.89 -9.35
CA THR A 86 33.53 24.78 -8.89
C THR A 86 33.11 26.24 -8.99
N LYS A 87 33.58 27.05 -8.04
CA LYS A 87 33.50 28.51 -8.03
C LYS A 87 34.94 29.07 -8.01
N ASP A 88 35.28 29.90 -8.94
CA ASP A 88 36.64 30.45 -9.10
C ASP A 88 37.71 29.35 -9.17
N GLY A 89 37.38 28.18 -9.67
CA GLY A 89 38.25 27.01 -9.79
C GLY A 89 38.38 26.15 -8.54
N GLU A 90 37.71 26.52 -7.44
CA GLU A 90 37.67 25.72 -6.20
C GLU A 90 36.31 25.00 -6.04
N ALA A 91 36.37 23.73 -5.62
CA ALA A 91 35.16 22.96 -5.38
C ALA A 91 34.37 23.49 -4.15
N PHE A 92 33.07 23.57 -4.24
CA PHE A 92 32.22 24.01 -3.13
C PHE A 92 31.45 22.82 -2.52
N ALA A 93 31.01 23.01 -1.28
CA ALA A 93 30.27 21.96 -0.53
C ALA A 93 28.98 21.57 -1.24
N ASN A 94 28.69 20.26 -1.26
CA ASN A 94 27.53 19.66 -1.92
C ASN A 94 27.44 19.90 -3.46
N GLY A 95 28.55 20.35 -4.08
CA GLY A 95 28.62 20.56 -5.52
C GLY A 95 29.05 19.34 -6.32
N THR A 96 29.30 18.17 -5.68
CA THR A 96 29.87 17.00 -6.36
C THR A 96 29.10 15.75 -5.95
N GLU A 97 28.67 14.98 -6.95
CA GLU A 97 28.05 13.66 -6.76
C GLU A 97 28.34 12.76 -7.96
N LYS A 98 28.28 11.44 -7.75
CA LYS A 98 28.46 10.44 -8.80
C LYS A 98 27.25 9.54 -8.87
N GLY A 99 26.87 9.19 -10.11
CA GLY A 99 25.75 8.27 -10.35
C GLY A 99 24.41 8.84 -9.94
N PHE A 100 24.25 10.17 -9.95
CA PHE A 100 22.98 10.83 -9.62
C PHE A 100 21.98 10.66 -10.76
N ASP A 101 20.78 10.14 -10.46
CA ASP A 101 19.70 10.03 -11.43
C ASP A 101 18.89 11.34 -11.47
N LEU A 102 19.05 12.11 -12.56
CA LEU A 102 18.39 13.39 -12.80
C LEU A 102 17.29 13.25 -13.83
N LYS A 103 16.05 13.55 -13.44
CA LYS A 103 14.93 13.69 -14.39
C LYS A 103 15.06 15.03 -15.10
N LEU A 104 15.30 15.01 -16.41
CA LEU A 104 15.45 16.23 -17.22
C LEU A 104 14.10 16.94 -17.40
N GLY A 105 14.05 18.22 -17.10
CA GLY A 105 12.82 19.01 -17.06
C GLY A 105 12.13 19.07 -15.70
N SER A 106 12.74 18.48 -14.66
CA SER A 106 12.18 18.48 -13.29
C SER A 106 12.31 19.80 -12.56
N GLY A 107 13.29 20.64 -12.94
CA GLY A 107 13.64 21.87 -12.23
C GLY A 107 14.30 21.62 -10.86
N THR A 108 14.87 20.45 -10.64
CA THR A 108 15.55 20.08 -9.40
C THR A 108 16.89 20.80 -9.24
N PHE A 109 17.56 21.11 -10.35
CA PHE A 109 18.84 21.83 -10.39
C PHE A 109 18.64 23.31 -10.72
N ILE A 110 19.70 24.08 -10.59
CA ILE A 110 19.70 25.51 -10.96
C ILE A 110 19.47 25.70 -12.46
N ASP A 111 18.93 26.85 -12.83
CA ASP A 111 18.57 27.19 -14.20
C ASP A 111 19.71 26.92 -15.18
N GLY A 112 19.42 26.25 -16.27
CA GLY A 112 20.35 25.91 -17.33
C GLY A 112 21.17 24.62 -17.10
N PHE A 113 21.11 24.00 -15.92
CA PHE A 113 21.83 22.76 -15.68
C PHE A 113 21.22 21.61 -16.50
N GLU A 114 19.91 21.39 -16.36
CA GLU A 114 19.19 20.33 -17.08
C GLU A 114 19.20 20.58 -18.60
N ASP A 115 19.02 21.83 -19.04
CA ASP A 115 19.15 22.24 -20.43
C ASP A 115 20.55 21.95 -20.99
N GLY A 116 21.57 22.07 -20.13
CA GLY A 116 22.96 21.77 -20.48
C GLY A 116 23.21 20.29 -20.71
N VAL A 117 22.47 19.41 -20.03
CA VAL A 117 22.53 17.93 -20.20
C VAL A 117 21.72 17.48 -21.41
N ILE A 118 20.60 18.14 -21.71
CA ILE A 118 19.83 17.87 -22.93
C ILE A 118 20.73 18.00 -24.15
N GLY A 119 20.68 16.99 -25.02
CA GLY A 119 21.52 16.89 -26.22
C GLY A 119 22.86 16.18 -26.05
N MET A 120 23.25 15.81 -24.82
CA MET A 120 24.44 14.98 -24.58
C MET A 120 24.14 13.51 -24.95
N ASN A 121 25.17 12.81 -25.45
CA ASN A 121 25.12 11.37 -25.63
C ASN A 121 25.73 10.67 -24.40
N VAL A 122 25.36 9.43 -24.18
CA VAL A 122 25.97 8.59 -23.14
C VAL A 122 27.50 8.54 -23.34
N GLY A 123 28.24 8.86 -22.31
CA GLY A 123 29.70 8.97 -22.29
C GLY A 123 30.25 10.36 -22.54
N ASP A 124 29.42 11.33 -22.96
CA ASP A 124 29.86 12.71 -23.14
C ASP A 124 30.17 13.37 -21.79
N GLU A 125 31.15 14.26 -21.81
CA GLU A 125 31.53 15.16 -20.68
C GLU A 125 31.42 16.61 -21.16
N LYS A 126 30.88 17.49 -20.29
CA LYS A 126 30.65 18.90 -20.64
C LYS A 126 30.77 19.81 -19.44
N ASP A 127 31.36 20.98 -19.65
CA ASP A 127 31.36 22.06 -18.66
C ASP A 127 30.18 22.98 -18.89
N LEU A 128 29.37 23.15 -17.84
CA LEU A 128 28.21 24.04 -17.80
C LEU A 128 28.57 25.29 -17.00
N ASN A 129 28.60 26.47 -17.66
CA ASN A 129 28.77 27.74 -17.00
C ASN A 129 27.42 28.28 -16.56
N LEU A 130 27.17 28.28 -15.27
CA LEU A 130 25.86 28.58 -14.68
C LEU A 130 25.97 29.64 -13.60
N LYS A 131 24.82 30.20 -13.22
CA LYS A 131 24.73 31.18 -12.12
C LYS A 131 23.69 30.71 -11.11
N PHE A 132 24.05 30.69 -9.84
CA PHE A 132 23.08 30.48 -8.77
C PHE A 132 22.06 31.62 -8.69
N PRO A 133 20.78 31.35 -8.39
CA PRO A 133 19.77 32.38 -8.14
C PRO A 133 20.20 33.33 -7.03
N ASP A 134 19.82 34.60 -7.14
CA ASP A 134 20.18 35.62 -6.13
C ASP A 134 19.60 35.36 -4.74
N ASN A 135 18.49 34.55 -4.68
CA ASN A 135 17.82 34.13 -3.46
C ASN A 135 18.17 32.69 -3.05
N TYR A 136 19.30 32.15 -3.51
CA TYR A 136 19.72 30.79 -3.15
C TYR A 136 20.01 30.67 -1.65
N GLY A 137 19.67 29.50 -1.04
CA GLY A 137 19.77 29.31 0.41
C GLY A 137 21.16 29.39 1.03
N SER A 138 22.23 29.23 0.22
CA SER A 138 23.63 29.45 0.64
C SER A 138 24.09 30.86 0.26
N ALA A 139 24.39 31.69 1.26
CA ALA A 139 24.88 33.06 1.06
C ALA A 139 26.18 33.12 0.25
N ASP A 140 27.03 32.10 0.33
CA ASP A 140 28.30 32.02 -0.37
C ASP A 140 28.14 31.70 -1.86
N LEU A 141 26.99 31.16 -2.25
CA LEU A 141 26.67 30.75 -3.62
C LEU A 141 25.60 31.63 -4.27
N ALA A 142 24.76 32.33 -3.51
CA ALA A 142 23.71 33.19 -4.03
C ALA A 142 24.25 34.22 -5.03
N GLY A 143 23.70 34.20 -6.26
CA GLY A 143 24.12 35.11 -7.34
C GLY A 143 25.52 34.86 -7.92
N GLN A 144 26.21 33.79 -7.52
CA GLN A 144 27.56 33.48 -7.98
C GLN A 144 27.58 32.71 -9.28
N GLU A 145 28.57 32.99 -10.13
CA GLU A 145 28.91 32.21 -11.31
C GLU A 145 29.70 30.97 -10.88
N VAL A 146 29.34 29.81 -11.46
CA VAL A 146 29.95 28.50 -11.19
C VAL A 146 30.13 27.71 -12.46
N VAL A 147 31.01 26.72 -12.41
CA VAL A 147 31.19 25.79 -13.49
C VAL A 147 30.89 24.38 -12.96
N PHE A 148 29.95 23.69 -13.59
CA PHE A 148 29.70 22.28 -13.34
C PHE A 148 30.29 21.44 -14.46
N HIS A 149 31.23 20.58 -14.12
CA HIS A 149 31.68 19.53 -15.02
C HIS A 149 30.72 18.36 -14.88
N VAL A 150 30.06 17.97 -15.97
CA VAL A 150 29.03 16.92 -16.00
C VAL A 150 29.43 15.83 -16.97
N LYS A 151 29.29 14.57 -16.53
CA LYS A 151 29.44 13.37 -17.35
C LYS A 151 28.12 12.62 -17.39
N LEU A 152 27.64 12.27 -18.58
CA LEU A 152 26.45 11.44 -18.76
C LEU A 152 26.86 9.96 -18.80
N ASN A 153 26.49 9.19 -17.77
CA ASN A 153 26.85 7.78 -17.63
C ASN A 153 25.85 6.83 -18.29
N GLN A 154 24.55 7.11 -18.12
CA GLN A 154 23.45 6.31 -18.64
C GLN A 154 22.24 7.21 -18.90
N LEU A 155 21.40 6.79 -19.83
CA LEU A 155 20.13 7.45 -20.14
C LEU A 155 19.00 6.43 -20.09
N LYS A 156 17.90 6.79 -19.41
CA LYS A 156 16.67 5.99 -19.36
C LYS A 156 15.49 6.83 -19.81
N SER A 157 14.52 6.21 -20.47
CA SER A 157 13.30 6.86 -20.92
C SER A 157 12.06 6.05 -20.56
N GLU A 158 11.11 6.71 -19.90
CA GLU A 158 9.78 6.18 -19.66
C GLU A 158 8.94 6.22 -20.94
N SER A 159 9.01 7.32 -21.68
CA SER A 159 8.22 7.54 -22.89
C SER A 159 8.59 6.60 -24.04
N ASP A 160 9.83 6.08 -24.08
CA ASP A 160 10.28 5.12 -25.08
C ASP A 160 9.95 3.66 -24.67
N SER A 161 9.56 3.44 -23.40
CA SER A 161 9.08 2.14 -22.93
C SER A 161 7.73 1.80 -23.57
N LYS A 162 7.59 0.56 -24.02
CA LYS A 162 6.38 0.07 -24.69
C LYS A 162 5.86 -1.16 -23.99
N VAL A 163 4.57 -1.41 -24.13
CA VAL A 163 3.92 -2.62 -23.66
C VAL A 163 4.23 -3.75 -24.66
N ASP A 164 5.37 -4.38 -24.47
CA ASP A 164 5.91 -5.46 -25.33
C ASP A 164 6.74 -6.48 -24.51
N ASP A 165 7.33 -7.47 -25.15
CA ASP A 165 8.15 -8.48 -24.48
C ASP A 165 9.37 -7.88 -23.77
N ASP A 166 9.88 -6.73 -24.23
CA ASP A 166 11.01 -6.09 -23.58
C ASP A 166 10.62 -5.45 -22.25
N LEU A 167 9.37 -5.00 -22.08
CA LEU A 167 8.83 -4.61 -20.76
C LEU A 167 8.81 -5.83 -19.82
N ALA A 168 8.30 -6.98 -20.28
CA ALA A 168 8.25 -8.19 -19.47
C ALA A 168 9.65 -8.65 -19.05
N LYS A 169 10.64 -8.61 -19.96
CA LYS A 169 12.03 -8.94 -19.63
C LYS A 169 12.63 -8.01 -18.56
N ARG A 170 12.33 -6.71 -18.63
CA ARG A 170 12.78 -5.75 -17.60
C ARG A 170 12.09 -6.00 -16.26
N TYR A 171 10.79 -6.25 -16.29
CA TYR A 171 9.99 -6.51 -15.09
C TYR A 171 10.50 -7.75 -14.34
N TYR A 172 10.66 -8.89 -15.03
CA TYR A 172 11.14 -10.14 -14.43
C TYR A 172 12.65 -10.22 -14.28
N ASN A 173 13.41 -9.31 -14.91
CA ASN A 173 14.87 -9.42 -15.11
C ASN A 173 15.24 -10.78 -15.72
N ASP A 174 14.49 -11.20 -16.74
CA ASP A 174 14.61 -12.47 -17.46
C ASP A 174 14.43 -12.26 -18.98
N ASP A 175 15.46 -12.52 -19.74
CA ASP A 175 15.47 -12.36 -21.21
C ASP A 175 14.48 -13.28 -21.94
N THR A 176 13.93 -14.29 -21.26
CA THR A 176 12.95 -15.23 -21.83
C THR A 176 11.51 -14.86 -21.54
N ALA A 177 11.27 -13.86 -20.68
CA ALA A 177 9.94 -13.43 -20.32
C ALA A 177 9.17 -12.84 -21.50
N THR A 178 7.86 -13.05 -21.49
CA THR A 178 6.95 -12.60 -22.56
C THR A 178 5.87 -11.66 -22.01
N LEU A 179 5.36 -10.80 -22.88
CA LEU A 179 4.25 -9.90 -22.54
C LEU A 179 2.99 -10.66 -22.11
N ASP A 180 2.74 -11.84 -22.71
CA ASP A 180 1.57 -12.65 -22.33
C ASP A 180 1.69 -13.14 -20.88
N GLN A 181 2.88 -13.53 -20.41
CA GLN A 181 3.12 -13.88 -19.01
C GLN A 181 2.88 -12.68 -18.09
N LEU A 182 3.39 -11.51 -18.46
CA LEU A 182 3.19 -10.29 -17.69
C LEU A 182 1.70 -9.87 -17.63
N ARG A 183 0.95 -10.03 -18.73
CA ARG A 183 -0.49 -9.77 -18.76
C ARG A 183 -1.26 -10.70 -17.84
N GLU A 184 -0.92 -11.98 -17.83
CA GLU A 184 -1.55 -12.96 -16.95
C GLU A 184 -1.28 -12.62 -15.47
N GLU A 185 -0.04 -12.24 -15.12
CA GLU A 185 0.31 -11.85 -13.76
C GLU A 185 -0.41 -10.57 -13.33
N VAL A 186 -0.35 -9.51 -14.14
CA VAL A 186 -1.05 -8.24 -13.88
C VAL A 186 -2.56 -8.46 -13.71
N ARG A 187 -3.16 -9.31 -14.56
CA ARG A 187 -4.59 -9.65 -14.41
C ARG A 187 -4.87 -10.37 -13.10
N ALA A 188 -4.01 -11.33 -12.73
CA ALA A 188 -4.17 -12.07 -11.49
C ALA A 188 -4.01 -11.17 -10.25
N GLU A 189 -3.06 -10.23 -10.27
CA GLU A 189 -2.86 -9.25 -9.21
C GLU A 189 -4.08 -8.32 -9.05
N LEU A 190 -4.56 -7.74 -10.15
CA LEU A 190 -5.74 -6.86 -10.13
C LEU A 190 -7.00 -7.62 -9.71
N GLN A 191 -7.17 -8.90 -10.13
CA GLN A 191 -8.30 -9.71 -9.71
C GLN A 191 -8.22 -10.03 -8.21
N ALA A 192 -7.05 -10.38 -7.70
CA ALA A 192 -6.85 -10.62 -6.27
C ALA A 192 -7.18 -9.38 -5.43
N GLU A 193 -6.84 -8.19 -5.92
CA GLU A 193 -7.22 -6.93 -5.27
C GLU A 193 -8.74 -6.70 -5.30
N ALA A 194 -9.39 -6.91 -6.44
CA ALA A 194 -10.85 -6.80 -6.58
C ALA A 194 -11.57 -7.83 -5.69
N ASP A 195 -11.10 -9.08 -5.67
CA ASP A 195 -11.62 -10.13 -4.81
C ASP A 195 -11.47 -9.79 -3.33
N SER A 196 -10.32 -9.23 -2.94
CA SER A 196 -10.07 -8.78 -1.57
C SER A 196 -11.03 -7.65 -1.16
N GLN A 197 -11.22 -6.66 -2.02
CA GLN A 197 -12.16 -5.56 -1.78
C GLN A 197 -13.59 -6.06 -1.62
N PHE A 198 -14.05 -6.92 -2.53
CA PHE A 198 -15.36 -7.54 -2.44
C PHE A 198 -15.52 -8.34 -1.15
N PHE A 199 -14.58 -9.26 -0.88
CA PHE A 199 -14.62 -10.16 0.27
C PHE A 199 -14.69 -9.40 1.60
N ASN A 200 -13.85 -8.38 1.75
CA ASN A 200 -13.81 -7.56 2.95
C ASN A 200 -15.07 -6.69 3.07
N ALA A 201 -15.53 -6.09 1.99
CA ALA A 201 -16.74 -5.26 1.99
C ALA A 201 -17.99 -6.08 2.34
N ALA A 202 -18.21 -7.20 1.63
CA ALA A 202 -19.38 -8.07 1.86
C ALA A 202 -19.31 -8.71 3.27
N GLY A 203 -18.14 -9.22 3.67
CA GLY A 203 -17.94 -9.82 4.98
C GLY A 203 -18.19 -8.84 6.12
N SER A 204 -17.66 -7.61 6.01
CA SER A 204 -17.86 -6.56 7.02
C SER A 204 -19.31 -6.08 7.07
N GLU A 205 -19.97 -5.90 5.92
CA GLU A 205 -21.38 -5.52 5.86
C GLU A 205 -22.26 -6.56 6.58
N LEU A 206 -22.06 -7.83 6.26
CA LEU A 206 -22.79 -8.95 6.87
C LEU A 206 -22.48 -9.10 8.37
N LEU A 207 -21.21 -9.02 8.76
CA LEU A 207 -20.82 -9.10 10.16
C LEU A 207 -21.43 -7.96 10.99
N ASN A 208 -21.46 -6.74 10.47
CA ASN A 208 -22.09 -5.61 11.13
C ASN A 208 -23.61 -5.82 11.32
N GLU A 209 -24.28 -6.43 10.33
CA GLU A 209 -25.69 -6.78 10.48
C GLU A 209 -25.90 -7.84 11.57
N VAL A 210 -25.04 -8.86 11.62
CA VAL A 210 -25.07 -9.87 12.70
C VAL A 210 -24.84 -9.23 14.06
N ILE A 211 -23.89 -8.31 14.19
CA ILE A 211 -23.64 -7.58 15.45
C ILE A 211 -24.89 -6.83 15.90
N ASN A 212 -25.53 -6.10 14.99
CA ASN A 212 -26.73 -5.33 15.28
C ASN A 212 -27.94 -6.20 15.67
N ASN A 213 -27.98 -7.43 15.16
CA ASN A 213 -29.07 -8.40 15.45
C ASN A 213 -28.80 -9.26 16.68
N SER A 214 -27.59 -9.19 17.26
CA SER A 214 -27.13 -10.04 18.36
C SER A 214 -27.09 -9.28 19.68
N GLU A 215 -27.21 -10.02 20.79
CA GLU A 215 -26.93 -9.49 22.13
C GLU A 215 -25.51 -9.93 22.54
N VAL A 216 -24.59 -8.98 22.65
CA VAL A 216 -23.17 -9.24 22.98
C VAL A 216 -22.75 -8.40 24.16
N THR A 217 -22.19 -9.02 25.17
CA THR A 217 -21.51 -8.36 26.27
C THR A 217 -20.01 -8.66 26.14
N ALA A 218 -19.22 -7.63 25.97
CA ALA A 218 -17.76 -7.75 25.95
C ALA A 218 -17.21 -7.65 27.37
N ASP A 219 -16.20 -8.45 27.67
CA ASP A 219 -15.45 -8.33 28.91
C ASP A 219 -14.73 -6.97 28.94
N PRO A 220 -14.92 -6.17 30.01
CA PRO A 220 -14.25 -4.88 30.17
C PRO A 220 -12.72 -4.95 30.11
N ASP A 221 -12.11 -6.02 30.64
CA ASP A 221 -10.65 -6.21 30.61
C ASP A 221 -10.17 -6.46 29.17
N ALA A 222 -10.90 -7.24 28.38
CA ALA A 222 -10.60 -7.45 26.96
C ALA A 222 -10.74 -6.14 26.14
N VAL A 223 -11.72 -5.31 26.48
CA VAL A 223 -11.88 -3.98 25.85
C VAL A 223 -10.72 -3.06 26.24
N ASP A 224 -10.29 -3.07 27.49
CA ASP A 224 -9.14 -2.30 27.97
C ASP A 224 -7.84 -2.73 27.28
N ASP A 225 -7.62 -4.02 27.12
CA ASP A 225 -6.45 -4.57 26.41
C ASP A 225 -6.45 -4.14 24.94
N MET A 226 -7.57 -4.28 24.23
CA MET A 226 -7.72 -3.84 22.85
C MET A 226 -7.51 -2.34 22.72
N PHE A 227 -8.11 -1.54 23.60
CA PHE A 227 -7.92 -0.09 23.62
C PHE A 227 -6.45 0.29 23.81
N ASN A 228 -5.75 -0.34 24.76
CA ASN A 228 -4.34 -0.08 25.01
C ASN A 228 -3.46 -0.46 23.81
N GLN A 229 -3.79 -1.54 23.11
CA GLN A 229 -3.10 -1.95 21.88
C GLN A 229 -3.29 -0.91 20.77
N LEU A 230 -4.53 -0.46 20.50
CA LEU A 230 -4.83 0.59 19.53
C LEU A 230 -4.13 1.90 19.89
N LYS A 231 -4.19 2.31 21.16
CA LYS A 231 -3.52 3.51 21.66
C LYS A 231 -2.01 3.47 21.45
N SER A 232 -1.38 2.34 21.74
CA SER A 232 0.06 2.15 21.50
C SER A 232 0.42 2.28 20.03
N THR A 233 -0.35 1.64 19.15
CA THR A 233 -0.16 1.68 17.70
C THR A 233 -0.28 3.10 17.16
N TYR A 234 -1.37 3.79 17.47
CA TYR A 234 -1.61 5.14 16.97
C TYR A 234 -0.68 6.19 17.60
N SER A 235 -0.23 5.99 18.85
CA SER A 235 0.81 6.84 19.45
C SER A 235 2.14 6.72 18.72
N SER A 236 2.49 5.53 18.23
CA SER A 236 3.68 5.30 17.42
C SER A 236 3.58 6.01 16.07
N TYR A 237 2.41 5.94 15.41
CA TYR A 237 2.17 6.69 14.18
C TYR A 237 2.21 8.20 14.42
N ALA A 238 1.52 8.72 15.44
CA ALA A 238 1.56 10.13 15.79
C ALA A 238 2.99 10.65 15.95
N SER A 239 3.82 9.89 16.67
CA SER A 239 5.25 10.20 16.85
C SER A 239 6.02 10.25 15.54
N SER A 240 5.72 9.35 14.59
CA SER A 240 6.36 9.31 13.26
C SER A 240 6.03 10.55 12.42
N TYR A 241 4.84 11.12 12.61
CA TYR A 241 4.40 12.36 11.96
C TYR A 241 4.76 13.62 12.76
N GLY A 242 5.37 13.49 13.93
CA GLY A 242 5.69 14.61 14.81
C GLY A 242 4.46 15.28 15.43
N LEU A 243 3.38 14.52 15.62
CA LEU A 243 2.11 14.97 16.18
C LEU A 243 1.90 14.43 17.60
N GLU A 244 1.10 15.16 18.39
CA GLU A 244 0.53 14.63 19.63
C GLU A 244 -0.58 13.61 19.31
N PHE A 245 -0.79 12.63 20.19
CA PHE A 245 -1.74 11.54 19.98
C PHE A 245 -3.17 12.03 19.65
N ASP A 246 -3.71 12.96 20.42
CA ASP A 246 -5.05 13.52 20.22
C ASP A 246 -5.18 14.25 18.87
N GLN A 247 -4.11 14.92 18.45
CA GLN A 247 -4.07 15.58 17.14
C GLN A 247 -4.10 14.56 16.02
N PHE A 248 -3.36 13.45 16.16
CA PHE A 248 -3.38 12.36 15.20
C PHE A 248 -4.77 11.74 15.08
N LEU A 249 -5.42 11.38 16.22
CA LEU A 249 -6.77 10.82 16.23
C LEU A 249 -7.76 11.74 15.51
N SER A 250 -7.75 13.03 15.85
CA SER A 250 -8.68 14.01 15.26
C SER A 250 -8.43 14.22 13.76
N MET A 251 -7.16 14.32 13.33
CA MET A 251 -6.81 14.66 11.93
C MET A 251 -6.95 13.46 10.98
N PHE A 252 -6.58 12.27 11.42
CA PHE A 252 -6.50 11.09 10.56
C PHE A 252 -7.66 10.12 10.74
N LEU A 253 -8.24 10.04 11.95
CA LEU A 253 -9.31 9.10 12.25
C LEU A 253 -10.65 9.82 12.49
N GLY A 254 -10.65 11.15 12.61
CA GLY A 254 -11.86 11.92 12.84
C GLY A 254 -12.54 11.62 14.20
N THR A 255 -11.76 11.16 15.19
CA THR A 255 -12.25 10.71 16.49
C THR A 255 -11.37 11.26 17.62
N ASP A 256 -11.74 10.93 18.87
CA ASP A 256 -10.98 11.20 20.09
C ASP A 256 -10.71 9.90 20.86
N GLU A 257 -10.16 9.99 22.07
CA GLU A 257 -9.82 8.83 22.90
C GLU A 257 -11.07 8.03 23.31
N ASP A 258 -12.20 8.68 23.53
CA ASP A 258 -13.47 8.01 23.86
C ASP A 258 -13.98 7.22 22.64
N GLY A 259 -13.98 7.80 21.45
CA GLY A 259 -14.35 7.10 20.23
C GLY A 259 -13.36 5.99 19.82
N LEU A 260 -12.09 6.10 20.20
CA LEU A 260 -11.14 4.99 20.05
C LEU A 260 -11.51 3.83 20.99
N ARG A 261 -12.00 4.12 22.20
CA ARG A 261 -12.49 3.11 23.13
C ARG A 261 -13.75 2.40 22.59
N ASP A 262 -14.67 3.16 22.02
CA ASP A 262 -15.86 2.58 21.36
C ASP A 262 -15.43 1.65 20.19
N THR A 263 -14.40 2.04 19.47
CA THR A 263 -13.79 1.20 18.41
C THR A 263 -13.23 -0.10 18.99
N ALA A 264 -12.51 -0.03 20.12
CA ALA A 264 -11.97 -1.20 20.80
C ALA A 264 -13.08 -2.16 21.25
N GLU A 265 -14.15 -1.64 21.85
CA GLU A 265 -15.32 -2.43 22.27
C GLU A 265 -16.00 -3.12 21.07
N ASN A 266 -16.14 -2.41 19.96
CA ASN A 266 -16.71 -2.99 18.74
C ASN A 266 -15.83 -4.10 18.17
N LEU A 267 -14.51 -3.97 18.17
CA LEU A 267 -13.60 -5.00 17.72
C LEU A 267 -13.67 -6.25 18.60
N VAL A 268 -13.76 -6.09 19.92
CA VAL A 268 -13.96 -7.23 20.84
C VAL A 268 -15.29 -7.91 20.56
N LYS A 269 -16.39 -7.17 20.41
CA LYS A 269 -17.71 -7.73 20.06
C LYS A 269 -17.68 -8.48 18.73
N GLN A 270 -17.00 -7.93 17.72
CA GLN A 270 -16.81 -8.61 16.44
C GLN A 270 -16.10 -9.95 16.63
N GLN A 271 -15.04 -9.99 17.41
CA GLN A 271 -14.31 -11.23 17.65
C GLN A 271 -15.16 -12.27 18.37
N ILE A 272 -15.96 -11.87 19.36
CA ILE A 272 -16.89 -12.74 20.08
C ILE A 272 -17.90 -13.37 19.10
N ILE A 273 -18.49 -12.58 18.23
CA ILE A 273 -19.44 -13.06 17.21
C ILE A 273 -18.79 -14.00 16.21
N LEU A 274 -17.59 -13.65 15.71
CA LEU A 274 -16.83 -14.52 14.79
C LEU A 274 -16.57 -15.89 15.42
N ASN A 275 -16.11 -15.90 16.66
CA ASN A 275 -15.85 -17.14 17.41
C ASN A 275 -17.14 -17.94 17.62
N ALA A 276 -18.26 -17.29 17.95
CA ALA A 276 -19.54 -17.94 18.17
C ALA A 276 -20.09 -18.58 16.91
N ILE A 277 -20.07 -17.89 15.75
CA ILE A 277 -20.50 -18.43 14.46
C ILE A 277 -19.57 -19.60 14.05
N GLN A 278 -18.26 -19.43 14.23
CA GLN A 278 -17.27 -20.46 13.91
C GLN A 278 -17.55 -21.75 14.71
N ALA A 279 -17.84 -21.62 16.02
CA ALA A 279 -18.13 -22.74 16.88
C ALA A 279 -19.49 -23.38 16.56
N GLU A 280 -20.55 -22.59 16.36
CA GLU A 280 -21.92 -23.10 16.05
C GLU A 280 -21.93 -23.88 14.74
N GLU A 281 -21.26 -23.40 13.70
CA GLU A 281 -21.23 -23.99 12.37
C GLU A 281 -20.02 -24.94 12.15
N ASN A 282 -19.13 -25.07 13.15
CA ASN A 282 -17.90 -25.87 13.09
C ASN A 282 -17.05 -25.51 11.85
N LEU A 283 -16.79 -24.19 11.65
CA LEU A 283 -16.12 -23.68 10.46
C LEU A 283 -14.60 -23.78 10.57
N SER A 284 -13.99 -24.07 9.45
CA SER A 284 -12.55 -23.91 9.22
C SER A 284 -12.32 -23.63 7.74
N ALA A 285 -11.38 -22.75 7.43
CA ALA A 285 -11.04 -22.51 6.04
C ALA A 285 -10.48 -23.76 5.36
N THR A 286 -10.98 -24.08 4.18
CA THR A 286 -10.41 -25.13 3.33
C THR A 286 -9.04 -24.72 2.82
N ASP A 287 -8.23 -25.65 2.33
CA ASP A 287 -6.91 -25.31 1.79
C ASP A 287 -7.01 -24.34 0.59
N GLU A 288 -8.05 -24.47 -0.24
CA GLU A 288 -8.33 -23.53 -1.33
C GLU A 288 -8.67 -22.12 -0.80
N GLN A 289 -9.51 -22.03 0.24
CA GLN A 289 -9.85 -20.75 0.87
C GLN A 289 -8.63 -20.10 1.54
N LYS A 290 -7.77 -20.89 2.21
CA LYS A 290 -6.52 -20.39 2.79
C LYS A 290 -5.59 -19.83 1.72
N ASP A 291 -5.45 -20.49 0.59
CA ASP A 291 -4.63 -19.99 -0.51
C ASP A 291 -5.24 -18.70 -1.11
N LYS A 292 -6.56 -18.62 -1.29
CA LYS A 292 -7.24 -17.39 -1.73
C LYS A 292 -7.04 -16.25 -0.72
N LEU A 293 -7.25 -16.50 0.57
CA LEU A 293 -7.00 -15.49 1.62
C LEU A 293 -5.54 -15.02 1.64
N ALA A 294 -4.59 -15.93 1.43
CA ALA A 294 -3.18 -15.56 1.32
C ALA A 294 -2.91 -14.67 0.11
N VAL A 295 -3.49 -14.97 -1.05
CA VAL A 295 -3.35 -14.15 -2.27
C VAL A 295 -3.97 -12.77 -2.09
N MET A 296 -5.15 -12.67 -1.45
CA MET A 296 -5.78 -11.40 -1.08
C MET A 296 -4.93 -10.56 -0.12
N ASN A 297 -3.99 -11.18 0.61
CA ASN A 297 -3.03 -10.54 1.50
C ASN A 297 -1.61 -10.46 0.88
N TYR A 298 -1.50 -10.47 -0.44
CA TYR A 298 -0.25 -10.31 -1.22
C TYR A 298 0.79 -11.43 -1.02
N PHE A 299 0.37 -12.62 -0.60
CA PHE A 299 1.20 -13.83 -0.54
C PHE A 299 0.93 -14.76 -1.71
N LYS A 300 1.90 -15.56 -2.10
CA LYS A 300 1.72 -16.55 -3.17
C LYS A 300 0.75 -17.67 -2.80
N ASN A 301 0.71 -18.05 -1.52
CA ASN A 301 -0.12 -19.10 -0.96
C ASN A 301 -0.12 -19.07 0.57
N ALA A 302 -0.95 -19.88 1.19
CA ALA A 302 -1.07 -20.03 2.64
C ALA A 302 0.26 -20.39 3.32
N ALA A 303 1.08 -21.24 2.71
CA ALA A 303 2.36 -21.65 3.29
C ALA A 303 3.35 -20.48 3.43
N GLN A 304 3.40 -19.59 2.44
CA GLN A 304 4.22 -18.37 2.51
C GLN A 304 3.68 -17.42 3.57
N MET A 305 2.38 -17.23 3.65
CA MET A 305 1.74 -16.38 4.66
C MET A 305 2.04 -16.87 6.08
N ILE A 306 1.88 -18.18 6.34
CA ILE A 306 2.21 -18.81 7.63
C ILE A 306 3.70 -18.59 7.96
N THR A 307 4.59 -18.74 6.98
CA THR A 307 6.03 -18.55 7.22
C THR A 307 6.35 -17.10 7.59
N THR A 308 5.63 -16.13 7.06
CA THR A 308 5.88 -14.69 7.25
C THR A 308 5.22 -14.16 8.52
N TYR A 309 3.95 -14.49 8.76
CA TYR A 309 3.17 -13.98 9.89
C TYR A 309 3.24 -14.88 11.15
N GLY A 310 3.67 -16.14 11.00
CA GLY A 310 3.55 -17.17 12.02
C GLY A 310 2.21 -17.92 11.97
N GLU A 311 2.17 -19.09 12.62
CA GLU A 311 0.99 -19.98 12.60
C GLU A 311 -0.25 -19.33 13.24
N ASP A 312 -0.08 -18.66 14.39
CA ASP A 312 -1.19 -18.09 15.15
C ASP A 312 -1.86 -16.91 14.43
N SER A 313 -1.05 -15.96 13.92
CA SER A 313 -1.57 -14.82 13.17
C SER A 313 -2.22 -15.24 11.85
N ALA A 314 -1.62 -16.19 11.13
CA ALA A 314 -2.22 -16.74 9.91
C ALA A 314 -3.52 -17.48 10.21
N LYS A 315 -3.57 -18.24 11.33
CA LYS A 315 -4.78 -18.94 11.77
C LYS A 315 -5.93 -17.97 12.03
N GLN A 316 -5.69 -16.85 12.71
CA GLN A 316 -6.73 -15.83 12.96
C GLN A 316 -7.34 -15.31 11.64
N ILE A 317 -6.51 -15.02 10.63
CA ILE A 317 -6.99 -14.57 9.32
C ILE A 317 -7.81 -15.69 8.64
N PHE A 318 -7.36 -16.93 8.72
CA PHE A 318 -8.09 -18.06 8.13
C PHE A 318 -9.42 -18.35 8.84
N ASP A 319 -9.47 -18.23 10.17
CA ASP A 319 -10.68 -18.42 10.96
C ASP A 319 -11.73 -17.33 10.65
N MET A 320 -11.31 -16.05 10.67
CA MET A 320 -12.17 -14.95 10.25
C MET A 320 -12.66 -15.14 8.81
N GLY A 321 -11.74 -15.48 7.91
CA GLY A 321 -12.06 -15.75 6.52
C GLY A 321 -13.07 -16.87 6.32
N ALA A 322 -12.99 -17.94 7.12
CA ALA A 322 -13.96 -19.04 7.06
C ALA A 322 -15.38 -18.56 7.42
N VAL A 323 -15.50 -17.67 8.41
CA VAL A 323 -16.80 -17.08 8.78
C VAL A 323 -17.31 -16.16 7.68
N TYR A 324 -16.46 -15.32 7.09
CA TYR A 324 -16.84 -14.43 6.00
C TYR A 324 -17.34 -15.22 4.77
N TYR A 325 -16.61 -16.27 4.35
CA TYR A 325 -17.09 -17.17 3.29
C TYR A 325 -18.47 -17.75 3.63
N TYR A 326 -18.63 -18.23 4.86
CA TYR A 326 -19.91 -18.78 5.29
C TYR A 326 -21.03 -17.75 5.23
N LEU A 327 -20.83 -16.54 5.74
CA LEU A 327 -21.82 -15.46 5.72
C LEU A 327 -22.20 -15.08 4.29
N ILE A 328 -21.21 -14.89 3.41
CA ILE A 328 -21.43 -14.54 2.00
C ILE A 328 -22.21 -15.65 1.29
N ASP A 329 -21.82 -16.93 1.46
CA ASP A 329 -22.45 -18.08 0.82
C ASP A 329 -23.90 -18.30 1.29
N ASN A 330 -24.25 -17.85 2.50
CA ASN A 330 -25.60 -18.00 3.08
C ASN A 330 -26.41 -16.70 3.03
N SER A 331 -25.97 -15.69 2.30
CA SER A 331 -26.63 -14.39 2.13
C SER A 331 -26.94 -14.10 0.67
N THR A 332 -27.66 -13.02 0.39
CA THR A 332 -28.10 -12.68 -0.96
C THR A 332 -27.60 -11.28 -1.34
N TYR A 333 -26.92 -11.19 -2.50
CA TYR A 333 -26.61 -9.89 -3.07
C TYR A 333 -27.89 -9.11 -3.44
N VAL A 334 -27.92 -7.85 -3.08
CA VAL A 334 -28.97 -6.90 -3.48
C VAL A 334 -28.30 -5.65 -4.03
N GLU A 335 -28.80 -5.12 -5.13
CA GLU A 335 -28.25 -3.88 -5.69
C GLU A 335 -28.49 -2.73 -4.72
N ALA A 336 -27.42 -2.00 -4.39
CA ALA A 336 -27.55 -0.82 -3.54
C ALA A 336 -28.52 0.18 -4.21
N PRO A 337 -29.41 0.85 -3.44
CA PRO A 337 -30.27 1.88 -4.00
C PRO A 337 -29.40 2.97 -4.61
N GLU A 338 -29.69 3.37 -5.88
CA GLU A 338 -29.03 4.49 -6.51
C GLU A 338 -29.14 5.71 -5.58
N THR A 339 -28.00 6.16 -5.03
CA THR A 339 -27.95 7.44 -4.34
C THR A 339 -28.24 8.52 -5.39
N GLU A 340 -29.39 9.19 -5.27
CA GLU A 340 -29.68 10.37 -6.09
C GLU A 340 -28.48 11.31 -5.96
N ALA A 341 -27.73 11.45 -7.05
CA ALA A 341 -26.64 12.41 -7.12
C ALA A 341 -27.25 13.79 -6.85
N GLU A 342 -26.86 14.42 -5.74
CA GLU A 342 -27.23 15.82 -5.48
C GLU A 342 -26.75 16.65 -6.68
N THR A 343 -27.72 17.18 -7.40
CA THR A 343 -27.58 18.09 -8.57
C THR A 343 -27.10 19.47 -8.15
#